data_403499a64a940e6cf40eb9f427da6ce1
#
_entry.id   403499a64a940e6cf40eb9f427da6ce1
#
_cell.length_a   1.000
_cell.length_b   1.000
_cell.length_c   1.000
_cell.angle_alpha   90.00
_cell.angle_beta   90.00
_cell.angle_gamma   90.00
#
_symmetry.space_group_name_H-M   'P 1'
#
loop_
_entity.id
_entity.type
_entity.pdbx_description
1 polymer ?
#
loop_
_entity_poly.entity_id
_entity_poly.type
_entity_poly.pdbx_seq_one_letter_code
_entity_poly.pdbx_strand_id
1 'polypeptide(L)'
;DYLENLEREAYETGNILFRGWSDSITGNKLEESVKKLITEKKKKDPFGLNAYALQLAKGMEEQVSDYKVYLDMDGVLADFDQRFKDISGMEPKEFEDKYGTKAFWNLIDEENKISFWVGIKPMPGASALVNAVKKYNYELLTSPSAKKQSYLGKILWVRNNSSLLGGKPRINFKRAKEKHEVKPELSQTDILIDDREDTIERWNAAGGTGIVYKNIGQVLNDLKKLGL
;
A
#
# COMPACT_ATOMS: atom_id res chain seq x y z
N ASP A 1 19.59 -26.42 3.26
CA ASP A 1 19.90 -26.79 1.86
C ASP A 1 18.70 -26.86 0.95
N TYR A 2 17.81 -27.87 1.07
CA TYR A 2 16.62 -27.96 0.19
C TYR A 2 15.59 -26.88 0.49
N LEU A 3 15.31 -26.61 1.76
CA LEU A 3 14.39 -25.58 2.21
C LEU A 3 14.91 -24.15 1.92
N GLU A 4 16.21 -23.91 2.09
CA GLU A 4 16.82 -22.63 1.71
C GLU A 4 16.77 -22.35 0.21
N ASN A 5 16.91 -23.41 -0.62
CA ASN A 5 16.77 -23.27 -2.06
C ASN A 5 15.33 -23.01 -2.48
N LEU A 6 14.33 -23.67 -1.87
CA LEU A 6 12.91 -23.42 -2.10
C LEU A 6 12.50 -22.00 -1.64
N GLU A 7 13.02 -21.54 -0.50
CA GLU A 7 12.79 -20.19 -0.01
C GLU A 7 13.40 -19.13 -0.95
N ARG A 8 14.59 -19.38 -1.47
CA ARG A 8 15.26 -18.51 -2.45
C ARG A 8 14.51 -18.49 -3.78
N GLU A 9 14.11 -19.65 -4.32
CA GLU A 9 13.31 -19.75 -5.53
C GLU A 9 11.95 -19.06 -5.37
N ALA A 10 11.28 -19.21 -4.22
CA ALA A 10 10.01 -18.54 -3.94
C ALA A 10 10.21 -17.03 -3.87
N TYR A 11 11.32 -16.55 -3.30
CA TYR A 11 11.65 -15.13 -3.23
C TYR A 11 12.01 -14.56 -4.60
N GLU A 12 12.85 -15.24 -5.38
CA GLU A 12 13.22 -14.83 -6.73
C GLU A 12 12.03 -14.89 -7.69
N THR A 13 11.25 -15.97 -7.63
CA THR A 13 10.01 -16.11 -8.42
C THR A 13 8.96 -15.07 -8.02
N GLY A 14 8.80 -14.81 -6.74
CA GLY A 14 7.92 -13.77 -6.22
C GLY A 14 8.32 -12.38 -6.71
N ASN A 15 9.60 -12.05 -6.68
CA ASN A 15 10.13 -10.78 -7.20
C ASN A 15 10.03 -10.66 -8.72
N ILE A 16 10.30 -11.75 -9.46
CA ILE A 16 10.18 -11.77 -10.93
C ILE A 16 8.71 -11.62 -11.33
N LEU A 17 7.81 -12.37 -10.69
CA LEU A 17 6.37 -12.27 -10.94
C LEU A 17 5.83 -10.90 -10.54
N PHE A 18 6.32 -10.32 -9.43
CA PHE A 18 5.92 -8.99 -8.98
C PHE A 18 6.44 -7.88 -9.90
N ARG A 19 7.70 -7.96 -10.36
CA ARG A 19 8.25 -7.03 -11.36
C ARG A 19 7.53 -7.17 -12.69
N GLY A 20 7.39 -8.37 -13.22
CA GLY A 20 6.67 -8.61 -14.47
C GLY A 20 5.21 -8.17 -14.41
N TRP A 21 4.56 -8.28 -13.26
CA TRP A 21 3.21 -7.80 -13.02
C TRP A 21 3.17 -6.26 -12.83
N SER A 22 4.08 -5.68 -12.05
CA SER A 22 4.23 -4.23 -11.90
C SER A 22 4.48 -3.55 -13.26
N ASP A 23 5.40 -4.11 -14.06
CA ASP A 23 5.73 -3.60 -15.40
C ASP A 23 4.57 -3.75 -16.40
N SER A 24 3.69 -4.74 -16.20
CA SER A 24 2.48 -4.94 -17.03
C SER A 24 1.35 -3.97 -16.69
N ILE A 25 1.34 -3.39 -15.48
CA ILE A 25 0.30 -2.49 -14.97
C ILE A 25 0.74 -1.02 -14.98
N THR A 26 2.05 -0.74 -14.97
CA THR A 26 2.51 0.64 -15.13
C THR A 26 2.06 1.18 -16.49
N GLY A 27 1.34 2.31 -16.45
CA GLY A 27 0.64 2.94 -17.58
C GLY A 27 1.49 3.26 -18.81
N ASN A 28 2.81 3.04 -18.76
CA ASN A 28 3.72 3.25 -19.89
C ASN A 28 3.34 2.44 -21.13
N LYS A 29 2.92 1.16 -20.99
CA LYS A 29 2.50 0.37 -22.16
C LYS A 29 1.16 0.82 -22.75
N LEU A 30 0.24 1.26 -21.89
CA LEU A 30 -1.04 1.82 -22.33
C LEU A 30 -0.78 3.18 -23.01
N GLU A 31 0.06 4.00 -22.43
CA GLU A 31 0.45 5.30 -22.95
C GLU A 31 1.23 5.19 -24.28
N GLU A 32 2.18 4.26 -24.39
CA GLU A 32 2.87 3.95 -25.66
C GLU A 32 1.91 3.37 -26.71
N SER A 33 1.00 2.48 -26.33
CA SER A 33 -0.01 1.91 -27.23
C SER A 33 -0.99 2.98 -27.70
N VAL A 34 -1.40 3.89 -26.83
CA VAL A 34 -2.27 5.04 -27.17
C VAL A 34 -1.50 6.04 -28.05
N LYS A 35 -0.24 6.38 -27.71
CA LYS A 35 0.62 7.23 -28.56
C LYS A 35 0.86 6.62 -29.91
N LYS A 36 1.06 5.30 -30.01
CA LYS A 36 1.23 4.59 -31.28
C LYS A 36 -0.04 4.59 -32.11
N LEU A 37 -1.21 4.37 -31.48
CA LEU A 37 -2.52 4.47 -32.14
C LEU A 37 -2.81 5.88 -32.66
N ILE A 38 -2.41 6.93 -31.91
CA ILE A 38 -2.59 8.34 -32.30
C ILE A 38 -1.65 8.70 -33.48
N THR A 39 -0.41 8.19 -33.49
CA THR A 39 0.56 8.46 -34.57
C THR A 39 0.30 7.67 -35.84
N GLU A 40 -0.16 6.44 -35.77
CA GLU A 40 -0.45 5.62 -36.94
C GLU A 40 -1.74 6.02 -37.69
N LYS A 41 -2.70 6.70 -37.04
CA LYS A 41 -3.98 7.11 -37.62
C LYS A 41 -4.07 8.53 -38.15
N LYS A 42 -2.95 9.22 -38.39
CA LYS A 42 -2.96 10.56 -39.04
C LYS A 42 -3.39 10.54 -40.52
N LYS A 43 -3.75 9.38 -41.07
CA LYS A 43 -4.28 9.25 -42.43
C LYS A 43 -5.74 8.84 -42.41
N LYS A 44 -6.64 9.83 -42.60
CA LYS A 44 -8.09 9.74 -42.80
C LYS A 44 -8.90 9.34 -41.54
N ASP A 45 -9.41 10.33 -40.85
CA ASP A 45 -10.47 10.21 -39.85
C ASP A 45 -11.79 10.81 -40.39
N PRO A 46 -12.56 10.05 -41.18
CA PRO A 46 -13.78 10.58 -41.81
C PRO A 46 -14.92 10.83 -40.82
N PHE A 47 -14.78 10.41 -39.54
CA PHE A 47 -15.86 10.49 -38.53
C PHE A 47 -15.47 11.33 -37.31
N GLY A 48 -14.33 12.01 -37.29
CA GLY A 48 -13.88 12.84 -36.15
C GLY A 48 -13.56 12.03 -34.87
N LEU A 49 -13.42 10.69 -34.97
CA LEU A 49 -13.14 9.83 -33.82
C LEU A 49 -11.79 10.11 -33.15
N ASN A 50 -10.83 10.63 -33.93
CA ASN A 50 -9.53 11.03 -33.38
C ASN A 50 -9.64 12.31 -32.52
N ALA A 51 -10.50 13.26 -32.92
CA ALA A 51 -10.75 14.45 -32.13
C ALA A 51 -11.47 14.10 -30.81
N TYR A 52 -12.44 13.19 -30.88
CA TYR A 52 -13.18 12.69 -29.70
C TYR A 52 -12.25 11.90 -28.77
N ALA A 53 -11.44 10.98 -29.32
CA ALA A 53 -10.43 10.24 -28.55
C ALA A 53 -9.37 11.15 -27.91
N LEU A 54 -8.96 12.22 -28.60
CA LEU A 54 -8.04 13.23 -28.07
C LEU A 54 -8.69 14.05 -26.94
N GLN A 55 -9.96 14.34 -27.06
CA GLN A 55 -10.73 15.06 -26.03
C GLN A 55 -10.97 14.17 -24.81
N LEU A 56 -11.24 12.87 -25.00
CA LEU A 56 -11.29 11.88 -23.90
C LEU A 56 -9.92 11.72 -23.26
N ALA A 57 -8.83 11.61 -24.04
CA ALA A 57 -7.48 11.50 -23.50
C ALA A 57 -7.07 12.76 -22.72
N LYS A 58 -7.40 13.97 -23.20
CA LYS A 58 -7.21 15.21 -22.45
C LYS A 58 -8.04 15.27 -21.18
N GLY A 59 -9.30 14.83 -21.22
CA GLY A 59 -10.15 14.72 -20.04
C GLY A 59 -9.66 13.66 -19.03
N MET A 60 -8.88 12.68 -19.49
CA MET A 60 -8.18 11.72 -18.63
C MET A 60 -6.86 12.29 -18.08
N GLU A 61 -6.15 13.13 -18.83
CA GLU A 61 -4.95 13.86 -18.36
C GLU A 61 -5.29 14.95 -17.33
N GLU A 62 -6.47 15.60 -17.45
CA GLU A 62 -6.93 16.61 -16.48
C GLU A 62 -7.32 16.03 -15.10
N GLN A 63 -7.30 14.70 -14.95
CA GLN A 63 -7.55 14.01 -13.66
C GLN A 63 -6.33 13.30 -13.07
N VAL A 64 -5.12 13.56 -13.53
CA VAL A 64 -3.94 13.14 -12.77
C VAL A 64 -3.81 14.09 -11.59
N SER A 65 -4.39 13.68 -10.48
CA SER A 65 -4.21 14.37 -9.21
C SER A 65 -2.70 14.41 -8.88
N ASP A 66 -2.17 15.58 -8.56
CA ASP A 66 -0.78 15.71 -8.09
C ASP A 66 -0.55 14.97 -6.76
N TYR A 67 -1.61 14.53 -6.11
CA TYR A 67 -1.54 13.81 -4.85
C TYR A 67 -1.12 12.35 -5.05
N LYS A 68 -0.15 11.94 -4.24
CA LYS A 68 0.24 10.54 -4.06
C LYS A 68 -0.08 10.12 -2.63
N VAL A 69 -0.89 9.08 -2.47
CA VAL A 69 -1.30 8.60 -1.14
C VAL A 69 -0.59 7.31 -0.80
N TYR A 70 -0.07 7.23 0.40
CA TYR A 70 0.51 6.04 1.01
C TYR A 70 -0.33 5.63 2.23
N LEU A 71 -0.70 4.37 2.30
CA LEU A 71 -1.42 3.81 3.44
C LEU A 71 -0.53 2.82 4.17
N ASP A 72 -0.44 2.94 5.50
CA ASP A 72 0.08 1.82 6.29
C ASP A 72 -0.91 0.64 6.25
N MET A 73 -0.42 -0.52 6.61
CA MET A 73 -1.26 -1.72 6.71
C MET A 73 -1.74 -1.93 8.15
N ASP A 74 -0.81 -2.18 9.07
CA ASP A 74 -1.13 -2.52 10.45
C ASP A 74 -1.74 -1.30 11.17
N GLY A 75 -2.84 -1.46 11.88
CA GLY A 75 -3.54 -0.36 12.54
C GLY A 75 -4.33 0.59 11.62
N VAL A 76 -4.16 0.51 10.30
CA VAL A 76 -4.86 1.36 9.32
C VAL A 76 -5.81 0.54 8.43
N LEU A 77 -5.31 -0.48 7.77
CA LEU A 77 -6.08 -1.36 6.89
C LEU A 77 -6.28 -2.76 7.47
N ALA A 78 -5.32 -3.22 8.27
CA ALA A 78 -5.26 -4.54 8.87
C ALA A 78 -5.30 -4.40 10.39
N ASP A 79 -6.24 -5.08 11.05
CA ASP A 79 -6.49 -5.04 12.49
C ASP A 79 -5.48 -5.93 13.24
N PHE A 80 -4.25 -5.42 13.32
CA PHE A 80 -3.13 -6.11 13.95
C PHE A 80 -3.40 -6.38 15.43
N ASP A 81 -3.91 -5.39 16.16
CA ASP A 81 -4.12 -5.47 17.59
C ASP A 81 -5.16 -6.54 17.94
N GLN A 82 -6.28 -6.56 17.22
CA GLN A 82 -7.30 -7.59 17.42
C GLN A 82 -6.76 -8.98 17.07
N ARG A 83 -5.94 -9.10 16.00
CA ARG A 83 -5.30 -10.38 15.66
C ARG A 83 -4.36 -10.85 16.74
N PHE A 84 -3.56 -9.95 17.29
CA PHE A 84 -2.65 -10.26 18.39
C PHE A 84 -3.43 -10.72 19.63
N LYS A 85 -4.48 -10.00 19.97
CA LYS A 85 -5.37 -10.33 21.09
C LYS A 85 -6.07 -11.68 20.91
N ASP A 86 -6.54 -11.99 19.70
CA ASP A 86 -7.17 -13.28 19.38
C ASP A 86 -6.23 -14.48 19.65
N ILE A 87 -4.92 -14.29 19.50
CA ILE A 87 -3.90 -15.33 19.68
C ILE A 87 -3.37 -15.36 21.10
N SER A 88 -3.05 -14.21 21.69
CA SER A 88 -2.38 -14.09 22.98
C SER A 88 -3.37 -14.04 24.17
N GLY A 89 -4.63 -13.66 23.91
CA GLY A 89 -5.62 -13.31 24.93
C GLY A 89 -5.39 -11.95 25.60
N MET A 90 -4.41 -11.15 25.13
CA MET A 90 -4.00 -9.88 25.72
C MET A 90 -3.82 -8.80 24.65
N GLU A 91 -3.98 -7.54 25.03
CA GLU A 91 -3.61 -6.41 24.17
C GLU A 91 -2.10 -6.44 23.87
N PRO A 92 -1.65 -6.01 22.67
CA PRO A 92 -0.24 -6.02 22.27
C PRO A 92 0.69 -5.38 23.30
N LYS A 93 0.34 -4.17 23.73
CA LYS A 93 1.14 -3.41 24.69
C LYS A 93 1.17 -4.09 26.07
N GLU A 94 0.05 -4.59 26.56
CA GLU A 94 -0.03 -5.30 27.84
C GLU A 94 0.85 -6.56 27.82
N PHE A 95 0.81 -7.30 26.72
CA PHE A 95 1.65 -8.48 26.52
C PHE A 95 3.14 -8.12 26.51
N GLU A 96 3.51 -7.09 25.76
CA GLU A 96 4.89 -6.64 25.66
C GLU A 96 5.44 -6.12 26.98
N ASP A 97 4.64 -5.34 27.71
CA ASP A 97 4.99 -4.83 29.04
C ASP A 97 5.19 -5.98 30.07
N LYS A 98 4.43 -7.06 29.95
CA LYS A 98 4.47 -8.21 30.86
C LYS A 98 5.56 -9.22 30.53
N TYR A 99 5.74 -9.54 29.24
CA TYR A 99 6.59 -10.63 28.78
C TYR A 99 7.83 -10.15 28.01
N GLY A 100 7.89 -8.87 27.65
CA GLY A 100 8.96 -8.23 26.92
C GLY A 100 8.88 -8.37 25.40
N THR A 101 9.56 -7.49 24.69
CA THR A 101 9.58 -7.38 23.22
C THR A 101 10.01 -8.69 22.55
N LYS A 102 10.93 -9.45 23.17
CA LYS A 102 11.39 -10.74 22.61
C LYS A 102 10.26 -11.78 22.57
N ALA A 103 9.48 -11.90 23.65
CA ALA A 103 8.34 -12.82 23.72
C ALA A 103 7.23 -12.41 22.74
N PHE A 104 7.00 -11.10 22.63
CA PHE A 104 6.05 -10.53 21.66
C PHE A 104 6.37 -10.98 20.23
N TRP A 105 7.59 -10.75 19.75
CA TRP A 105 7.99 -11.15 18.40
C TRP A 105 8.11 -12.66 18.24
N ASN A 106 8.47 -13.40 19.27
CA ASN A 106 8.46 -14.87 19.23
C ASN A 106 7.08 -15.44 18.96
N LEU A 107 6.05 -14.91 19.65
CA LEU A 107 4.66 -15.30 19.42
C LEU A 107 4.22 -15.08 17.97
N ILE A 108 4.60 -13.96 17.37
CA ILE A 108 4.25 -13.61 16.00
C ILE A 108 5.06 -14.43 14.99
N ASP A 109 6.38 -14.36 15.07
CA ASP A 109 7.28 -14.77 14.01
C ASP A 109 7.71 -16.22 14.10
N GLU A 110 7.76 -16.82 15.30
CA GLU A 110 8.23 -18.21 15.48
C GLU A 110 7.09 -19.18 15.74
N GLU A 111 6.07 -18.79 16.51
CA GLU A 111 4.95 -19.66 16.84
C GLU A 111 3.86 -19.62 15.78
N ASN A 112 3.44 -18.42 15.35
CA ASN A 112 2.37 -18.21 14.37
C ASN A 112 2.84 -17.99 12.94
N LYS A 113 4.03 -17.46 12.74
CA LYS A 113 4.69 -17.30 11.43
C LYS A 113 3.78 -16.58 10.40
N ILE A 114 3.70 -17.11 9.19
CA ILE A 114 2.87 -16.57 8.10
C ILE A 114 1.39 -16.51 8.49
N SER A 115 0.89 -17.48 9.28
CA SER A 115 -0.52 -17.54 9.66
C SER A 115 -0.97 -16.35 10.52
N PHE A 116 -0.05 -15.75 11.29
CA PHE A 116 -0.35 -14.51 11.99
C PHE A 116 -0.79 -13.43 11.00
N TRP A 117 0.07 -13.13 10.03
CA TRP A 117 -0.10 -12.03 9.09
C TRP A 117 -1.28 -12.23 8.14
N VAL A 118 -1.42 -13.45 7.60
CA VAL A 118 -2.53 -13.78 6.69
C VAL A 118 -3.88 -13.78 7.41
N GLY A 119 -3.89 -14.11 8.70
CA GLY A 119 -5.09 -14.18 9.52
C GLY A 119 -5.57 -12.83 10.07
N ILE A 120 -4.86 -11.73 9.83
CA ILE A 120 -5.31 -10.40 10.25
C ILE A 120 -6.59 -10.04 9.48
N LYS A 121 -7.62 -9.60 10.20
CA LYS A 121 -8.85 -9.10 9.58
C LYS A 121 -8.67 -7.67 9.09
N PRO A 122 -9.41 -7.23 8.06
CA PRO A 122 -9.46 -5.82 7.71
C PRO A 122 -9.97 -4.96 8.86
N MET A 123 -9.38 -3.76 9.04
CA MET A 123 -9.88 -2.75 9.97
C MET A 123 -11.32 -2.35 9.64
N PRO A 124 -12.16 -2.11 10.65
CA PRO A 124 -13.45 -1.46 10.44
C PRO A 124 -13.26 -0.13 9.70
N GLY A 125 -13.93 0.02 8.55
CA GLY A 125 -13.81 1.23 7.72
C GLY A 125 -12.68 1.22 6.67
N ALA A 126 -11.83 0.18 6.60
CA ALA A 126 -10.77 0.07 5.59
C ALA A 126 -11.30 0.23 4.15
N SER A 127 -12.47 -0.33 3.85
CA SER A 127 -13.12 -0.16 2.53
C SER A 127 -13.50 1.29 2.25
N ALA A 128 -13.97 2.03 3.24
CA ALA A 128 -14.31 3.45 3.09
C ALA A 128 -13.04 4.29 2.83
N LEU A 129 -11.95 4.01 3.56
CA LEU A 129 -10.65 4.65 3.36
C LEU A 129 -10.13 4.41 1.94
N VAL A 130 -10.10 3.14 1.51
CA VAL A 130 -9.66 2.79 0.15
C VAL A 130 -10.51 3.48 -0.91
N ASN A 131 -11.83 3.51 -0.74
CA ASN A 131 -12.73 4.17 -1.69
C ASN A 131 -12.47 5.68 -1.79
N ALA A 132 -12.10 6.34 -0.69
CA ALA A 132 -11.76 7.76 -0.68
C ALA A 132 -10.46 8.05 -1.44
N VAL A 133 -9.46 7.15 -1.36
CA VAL A 133 -8.12 7.42 -1.91
C VAL A 133 -7.81 6.70 -3.22
N LYS A 134 -8.61 5.73 -3.66
CA LYS A 134 -8.31 4.91 -4.86
C LYS A 134 -8.13 5.73 -6.15
N LYS A 135 -8.78 6.88 -6.27
CA LYS A 135 -8.64 7.79 -7.42
C LYS A 135 -7.25 8.44 -7.50
N TYR A 136 -6.49 8.44 -6.40
CA TYR A 136 -5.15 9.02 -6.31
C TYR A 136 -4.04 7.98 -6.52
N ASN A 137 -4.37 6.80 -7.07
CA ASN A 137 -3.43 5.73 -7.34
C ASN A 137 -2.55 5.41 -6.11
N TYR A 138 -3.21 5.13 -4.96
CA TYR A 138 -2.55 4.91 -3.69
C TYR A 138 -1.62 3.69 -3.68
N GLU A 139 -0.63 3.71 -2.81
CA GLU A 139 0.29 2.60 -2.55
C GLU A 139 0.26 2.22 -1.05
N LEU A 140 0.63 1.01 -0.76
CA LEU A 140 0.86 0.57 0.62
C LEU A 140 2.30 0.87 1.02
N LEU A 141 2.49 1.34 2.25
CA LEU A 141 3.80 1.63 2.82
C LEU A 141 3.86 1.07 4.24
N THR A 142 4.36 -0.15 4.38
CA THR A 142 4.28 -0.94 5.60
C THR A 142 5.62 -1.40 6.11
N SER A 143 5.71 -1.63 7.41
CA SER A 143 6.91 -2.10 8.09
C SER A 143 6.79 -3.60 8.41
N PRO A 144 7.59 -4.46 7.78
CA PRO A 144 7.63 -5.87 8.16
C PRO A 144 8.45 -6.06 9.45
N SER A 145 8.26 -7.17 10.13
CA SER A 145 9.21 -7.64 11.15
C SER A 145 10.55 -8.02 10.52
N ALA A 146 11.54 -8.35 11.34
CA ALA A 146 12.85 -8.80 10.85
C ALA A 146 12.81 -10.15 10.12
N LYS A 147 11.69 -10.86 10.14
CA LYS A 147 11.54 -12.21 9.57
C LYS A 147 10.90 -12.19 8.18
N LYS A 148 11.40 -13.06 7.30
CA LYS A 148 10.86 -13.18 5.92
C LYS A 148 9.37 -13.49 5.87
N GLN A 149 8.85 -14.22 6.86
CA GLN A 149 7.45 -14.61 6.98
C GLN A 149 6.49 -13.41 7.04
N SER A 150 6.93 -12.28 7.63
CA SER A 150 6.10 -11.07 7.68
C SER A 150 5.94 -10.42 6.30
N TYR A 151 6.99 -10.39 5.49
CA TYR A 151 6.91 -9.90 4.11
C TYR A 151 5.91 -10.72 3.28
N LEU A 152 6.12 -12.05 3.29
CA LEU A 152 5.25 -12.97 2.57
C LEU A 152 3.81 -12.90 3.08
N GLY A 153 3.63 -12.87 4.39
CA GLY A 153 2.32 -12.77 5.02
C GLY A 153 1.56 -11.51 4.62
N LYS A 154 2.23 -10.35 4.59
CA LYS A 154 1.64 -9.08 4.14
C LYS A 154 1.28 -9.10 2.64
N ILE A 155 2.14 -9.69 1.79
CA ILE A 155 1.82 -9.88 0.35
C ILE A 155 0.58 -10.76 0.17
N LEU A 156 0.49 -11.88 0.91
CA LEU A 156 -0.65 -12.78 0.86
C LEU A 156 -1.92 -12.10 1.40
N TRP A 157 -1.80 -11.29 2.45
CA TRP A 157 -2.91 -10.51 2.98
C TRP A 157 -3.49 -9.56 1.91
N VAL A 158 -2.63 -8.81 1.22
CA VAL A 158 -3.04 -7.93 0.11
C VAL A 158 -3.73 -8.72 -1.01
N ARG A 159 -3.18 -9.88 -1.37
CA ARG A 159 -3.79 -10.76 -2.36
C ARG A 159 -5.19 -11.22 -1.94
N ASN A 160 -5.33 -11.66 -0.70
CA ASN A 160 -6.59 -12.19 -0.18
C ASN A 160 -7.66 -11.09 0.00
N ASN A 161 -7.24 -9.85 0.21
CA ASN A 161 -8.12 -8.69 0.39
C ASN A 161 -8.18 -7.79 -0.86
N SER A 162 -7.83 -8.30 -2.05
CA SER A 162 -7.77 -7.53 -3.29
C SER A 162 -9.10 -6.86 -3.66
N SER A 163 -10.24 -7.49 -3.38
CA SER A 163 -11.56 -6.89 -3.61
C SER A 163 -11.79 -5.66 -2.73
N LEU A 164 -11.42 -5.72 -1.45
CA LEU A 164 -11.49 -4.60 -0.52
C LEU A 164 -10.57 -3.46 -0.97
N LEU A 165 -9.36 -3.80 -1.42
CA LEU A 165 -8.33 -2.86 -1.84
C LEU A 165 -8.58 -2.27 -3.24
N GLY A 166 -9.64 -2.66 -3.93
CA GLY A 166 -9.92 -2.21 -5.29
C GLY A 166 -8.90 -2.69 -6.33
N GLY A 167 -8.18 -3.78 -6.00
CA GLY A 167 -7.13 -4.36 -6.82
C GLY A 167 -5.93 -4.83 -5.99
N LYS A 168 -4.76 -4.74 -6.58
CA LYS A 168 -3.48 -5.12 -5.95
C LYS A 168 -2.56 -3.89 -5.93
N PRO A 169 -2.72 -2.99 -4.96
CA PRO A 169 -1.85 -1.82 -4.86
C PRO A 169 -0.39 -2.24 -4.69
N ARG A 170 0.53 -1.40 -5.14
CA ARG A 170 1.96 -1.60 -4.90
C ARG A 170 2.23 -1.59 -3.40
N ILE A 171 3.12 -2.48 -2.96
CA ILE A 171 3.56 -2.57 -1.57
C ILE A 171 5.00 -2.08 -1.47
N ASN A 172 5.23 -1.08 -0.65
CA ASN A 172 6.54 -0.59 -0.30
C ASN A 172 6.86 -1.04 1.12
N PHE A 173 7.95 -1.77 1.27
CA PHE A 173 8.44 -2.23 2.55
C PHE A 173 9.55 -1.30 3.04
N LYS A 174 9.32 -0.63 4.15
CA LYS A 174 10.28 0.25 4.84
C LYS A 174 10.17 0.01 6.35
N ARG A 175 11.25 0.20 7.09
CA ARG A 175 11.15 0.27 8.56
C ARG A 175 10.32 1.49 8.94
N ALA A 176 9.61 1.46 10.07
CA ALA A 176 8.77 2.57 10.50
C ALA A 176 9.51 3.91 10.51
N LYS A 177 10.74 3.93 11.04
CA LYS A 177 11.59 5.12 11.08
C LYS A 177 12.14 5.58 9.71
N GLU A 178 11.99 4.78 8.66
CA GLU A 178 12.52 5.02 7.30
C GLU A 178 11.39 5.18 6.26
N LYS A 179 10.12 5.24 6.67
CA LYS A 179 9.00 5.38 5.72
C LYS A 179 9.11 6.64 4.86
N HIS A 180 9.66 7.73 5.42
CA HIS A 180 9.91 8.98 4.68
C HIS A 180 10.95 8.83 3.56
N GLU A 181 11.71 7.74 3.53
CA GLU A 181 12.68 7.43 2.46
C GLU A 181 12.08 6.57 1.35
N VAL A 182 10.75 6.51 1.21
CA VAL A 182 10.08 5.73 0.14
C VAL A 182 10.42 6.25 -1.25
N LYS A 183 10.75 7.53 -1.35
CA LYS A 183 11.27 8.22 -2.53
C LYS A 183 12.32 9.27 -2.12
N PRO A 184 13.17 9.76 -3.05
CA PRO A 184 14.28 10.66 -2.72
C PRO A 184 13.84 11.97 -2.08
N GLU A 185 12.73 12.56 -2.53
CA GLU A 185 12.18 13.82 -2.03
C GLU A 185 10.67 13.70 -1.88
N LEU A 186 10.16 14.08 -0.71
CA LEU A 186 8.73 14.20 -0.45
C LEU A 186 8.27 15.63 -0.75
N SER A 187 7.02 15.76 -1.13
CA SER A 187 6.31 17.02 -1.32
C SER A 187 5.02 17.03 -0.51
N GLN A 188 4.42 18.19 -0.34
CA GLN A 188 3.16 18.32 0.38
C GLN A 188 2.00 17.52 -0.25
N THR A 189 2.14 17.13 -1.51
CA THR A 189 1.18 16.26 -2.21
C THR A 189 1.43 14.78 -1.98
N ASP A 190 2.53 14.40 -1.32
CA ASP A 190 2.78 13.04 -0.84
C ASP A 190 2.14 12.86 0.54
N ILE A 191 1.05 12.13 0.59
CA ILE A 191 0.26 11.94 1.81
C ILE A 191 0.53 10.56 2.40
N LEU A 192 0.87 10.49 3.68
CA LEU A 192 0.95 9.24 4.44
C LEU A 192 -0.18 9.19 5.48
N ILE A 193 -0.91 8.08 5.51
CA ILE A 193 -1.86 7.75 6.56
C ILE A 193 -1.29 6.58 7.35
N ASP A 194 -0.96 6.79 8.63
CA ASP A 194 -0.27 5.86 9.52
C ASP A 194 -0.80 6.04 10.94
N ASP A 195 -0.91 5.00 11.73
CA ASP A 195 -1.40 5.07 13.11
C ASP A 195 -0.34 5.57 14.11
N ARG A 196 0.93 5.61 13.69
CA ARG A 196 2.07 5.99 14.52
C ARG A 196 2.43 7.47 14.37
N GLU A 197 2.30 8.21 15.47
CA GLU A 197 2.63 9.64 15.53
C GLU A 197 4.10 9.91 15.15
N ASP A 198 5.04 9.09 15.65
CA ASP A 198 6.48 9.26 15.37
C ASP A 198 6.83 9.03 13.89
N THR A 199 6.08 8.21 13.19
CA THR A 199 6.22 8.00 11.73
C THR A 199 5.72 9.23 10.98
N ILE A 200 4.57 9.76 11.37
CA ILE A 200 3.96 10.96 10.77
C ILE A 200 4.82 12.21 11.00
N GLU A 201 5.38 12.38 12.20
CA GLU A 201 6.32 13.48 12.47
C GLU A 201 7.53 13.47 11.53
N ARG A 202 8.14 12.29 11.30
CA ARG A 202 9.26 12.15 10.35
C ARG A 202 8.85 12.41 8.91
N TRP A 203 7.66 11.95 8.53
CA TRP A 203 7.11 12.20 7.20
C TRP A 203 6.92 13.69 6.93
N ASN A 204 6.33 14.41 7.89
CA ASN A 204 6.13 15.85 7.80
C ASN A 204 7.47 16.62 7.79
N ALA A 205 8.42 16.20 8.62
CA ALA A 205 9.76 16.80 8.65
C ALA A 205 10.52 16.62 7.33
N ALA A 206 10.22 15.56 6.57
CA ALA A 206 10.79 15.29 5.25
C ALA A 206 10.04 15.99 4.09
N GLY A 207 9.03 16.82 4.38
CA GLY A 207 8.32 17.63 3.40
C GLY A 207 7.00 17.05 2.89
N GLY A 208 6.58 15.88 3.36
CA GLY A 208 5.30 15.28 3.05
C GLY A 208 4.16 15.81 3.92
N THR A 209 2.94 15.34 3.66
CA THR A 209 1.76 15.59 4.50
C THR A 209 1.33 14.28 5.19
N GLY A 210 1.41 14.24 6.51
CA GLY A 210 1.07 13.06 7.31
C GLY A 210 -0.28 13.21 8.00
N ILE A 211 -1.05 12.14 8.03
CA ILE A 211 -2.31 12.03 8.77
C ILE A 211 -2.18 10.87 9.76
N VAL A 212 -2.23 11.18 11.06
CA VAL A 212 -2.30 10.15 12.11
C VAL A 212 -3.68 9.49 12.05
N TYR A 213 -3.71 8.18 11.83
CA TYR A 213 -4.97 7.42 11.83
C TYR A 213 -5.45 7.17 13.25
N LYS A 214 -6.60 7.72 13.62
CA LYS A 214 -7.27 7.42 14.89
C LYS A 214 -8.58 6.67 14.67
N ASN A 215 -9.31 7.03 13.62
CA ASN A 215 -10.51 6.36 13.14
C ASN A 215 -10.86 6.86 11.74
N ILE A 216 -11.69 6.12 11.03
CA ILE A 216 -12.06 6.42 9.65
C ILE A 216 -12.74 7.79 9.50
N GLY A 217 -13.60 8.20 10.43
CA GLY A 217 -14.30 9.47 10.35
C GLY A 217 -13.35 10.68 10.41
N GLN A 218 -12.37 10.63 11.30
CA GLN A 218 -11.33 11.66 11.40
C GLN A 218 -10.51 11.73 10.10
N VAL A 219 -10.04 10.59 9.57
CA VAL A 219 -9.21 10.57 8.36
C VAL A 219 -9.97 11.12 7.15
N LEU A 220 -11.23 10.73 6.96
CA LEU A 220 -12.06 11.28 5.86
C LEU A 220 -12.24 12.79 5.97
N ASN A 221 -12.39 13.32 7.19
CA ASN A 221 -12.46 14.77 7.40
C ASN A 221 -11.12 15.46 7.08
N ASP A 222 -9.99 14.85 7.44
CA ASP A 222 -8.68 15.44 7.18
C ASP A 222 -8.32 15.39 5.69
N LEU A 223 -8.65 14.29 5.00
CA LEU A 223 -8.55 14.22 3.54
C LEU A 223 -9.38 15.32 2.87
N LYS A 224 -10.63 15.51 3.31
CA LYS A 224 -11.50 16.57 2.78
C LYS A 224 -10.92 17.98 3.00
N LYS A 225 -10.25 18.26 4.13
CA LYS A 225 -9.58 19.56 4.35
C LYS A 225 -8.42 19.79 3.39
N LEU A 226 -7.79 18.71 2.91
CA LEU A 226 -6.72 18.74 1.90
C LEU A 226 -7.25 18.80 0.47
N GLY A 227 -8.58 18.77 0.27
CA GLY A 227 -9.20 18.78 -1.06
C GLY A 227 -9.27 17.41 -1.75
N LEU A 228 -9.11 16.33 -0.97
CA LEU A 228 -9.17 14.95 -1.47
C LEU A 228 -10.54 14.31 -1.29
#